data_23668113f09c417c8cbd02f6e650a0ba
#
_entry.id   23668113f09c417c8cbd02f6e650a0ba
#
_cell.length_a   1.000
_cell.length_b   1.000
_cell.length_c   1.000
_cell.angle_alpha   90.00
_cell.angle_beta   90.00
_cell.angle_gamma   90.00
#
_symmetry.space_group_name_H-M   'P 1'
#
loop_
_entity.id
_entity.type
_entity.pdbx_description
1 polymer ?
#
loop_
_entity_poly.entity_id
_entity_poly.type
_entity_poly.pdbx_seq_one_letter_code
_entity_poly.pdbx_strand_id
1 'polypeptide(L)'
;MTGFLRATQYDIVKIRLDRVARFSAEQASRGGVLRWATNPKRAQKLAMLGYVSSQADSIFMTARASAMTGVGIAWFFFLQLSFDIGGVAQGVVIALSLGIAIDRVLDWRVNVVRQEIAKHIPDALDLMVVCVSSGQNLEATFNTVGQEMKSISPSLSREWLVTSTEMAVLDSPQVALTNLDARLALPEINNMIATMSQALKFGAPMAEALKLIASDSRQYHMLELEEWVGKIPAKMSFPLVVFIMLPVVVIIVAPMVLSIFQTIGQL
;
A
#
# COMPACT_ATOMS: atom_id res chain seq x y z
N MET A 1 27.91 -23.56 18.55
CA MET A 1 27.80 -22.10 18.35
C MET A 1 26.46 -21.65 17.78
N THR A 2 25.66 -22.52 17.17
CA THR A 2 24.36 -22.22 16.55
C THR A 2 23.18 -22.06 17.53
N GLY A 3 23.29 -22.56 18.76
CA GLY A 3 22.23 -22.47 19.78
C GLY A 3 22.11 -21.08 20.45
N PHE A 4 23.21 -20.36 20.59
CA PHE A 4 23.23 -19.06 21.26
C PHE A 4 22.60 -17.93 20.42
N LEU A 5 22.75 -18.00 19.09
CA LEU A 5 22.14 -17.04 18.16
C LEU A 5 20.62 -17.24 18.03
N ARG A 6 20.13 -18.47 18.17
CA ARG A 6 18.68 -18.75 18.21
C ARG A 6 18.02 -18.19 19.47
N ALA A 7 18.66 -18.33 20.64
CA ALA A 7 18.12 -17.80 21.89
C ALA A 7 17.99 -16.28 21.87
N THR A 8 18.99 -15.56 21.33
CA THR A 8 18.98 -14.10 21.28
C THR A 8 17.90 -13.57 20.30
N GLN A 9 17.62 -14.28 19.22
CA GLN A 9 16.59 -13.91 18.26
C GLN A 9 15.18 -14.16 18.83
N TYR A 10 14.98 -15.26 19.57
CA TYR A 10 13.74 -15.54 20.29
C TYR A 10 13.45 -14.49 21.38
N ASP A 11 14.45 -14.03 22.10
CA ASP A 11 14.28 -13.01 23.13
C ASP A 11 13.91 -11.63 22.55
N ILE A 12 14.49 -11.24 21.42
CA ILE A 12 14.15 -9.97 20.75
C ILE A 12 12.72 -10.01 20.22
N VAL A 13 12.31 -11.16 19.69
CA VAL A 13 10.96 -11.36 19.15
C VAL A 13 9.93 -11.42 20.28
N LYS A 14 10.23 -12.12 21.38
CA LYS A 14 9.39 -12.19 22.57
C LYS A 14 9.19 -10.81 23.21
N ILE A 15 10.24 -10.00 23.29
CA ILE A 15 10.19 -8.61 23.77
C ILE A 15 9.32 -7.73 22.83
N ARG A 16 9.35 -7.99 21.52
CA ARG A 16 8.49 -7.27 20.56
C ARG A 16 7.03 -7.70 20.64
N LEU A 17 6.77 -9.00 20.81
CA LEU A 17 5.41 -9.53 20.98
C LEU A 17 4.78 -9.14 22.31
N ASP A 18 5.55 -9.18 23.39
CA ASP A 18 5.12 -8.65 24.70
C ASP A 18 4.81 -7.14 24.63
N ARG A 19 5.52 -6.43 23.76
CA ARG A 19 5.25 -5.01 23.51
C ARG A 19 3.97 -4.81 22.68
N VAL A 20 3.70 -5.66 21.69
CA VAL A 20 2.48 -5.65 20.89
C VAL A 20 1.28 -6.13 21.72
N ALA A 21 1.45 -7.19 22.54
CA ALA A 21 0.41 -7.69 23.42
C ALA A 21 0.08 -6.70 24.55
N ARG A 22 1.08 -6.06 25.17
CA ARG A 22 0.85 -4.95 26.12
C ARG A 22 0.20 -3.75 25.46
N PHE A 23 0.52 -3.48 24.19
CA PHE A 23 -0.09 -2.42 23.41
C PHE A 23 -1.57 -2.67 23.15
N SER A 24 -1.97 -3.89 22.77
CA SER A 24 -3.39 -4.25 22.62
C SER A 24 -4.14 -4.25 23.96
N ALA A 25 -3.51 -4.70 25.05
CA ALA A 25 -4.08 -4.69 26.38
C ALA A 25 -4.17 -3.25 26.96
N GLU A 26 -3.19 -2.40 26.70
CA GLU A 26 -3.17 -1.00 27.14
C GLU A 26 -4.15 -0.13 26.31
N GLN A 27 -4.36 -0.45 25.03
CA GLN A 27 -5.45 0.14 24.23
C GLN A 27 -6.84 -0.28 24.77
N ALA A 28 -6.98 -1.52 25.24
CA ALA A 28 -8.22 -1.97 25.85
C ALA A 28 -8.49 -1.29 27.20
N SER A 29 -7.45 -0.97 27.99
CA SER A 29 -7.59 -0.37 29.32
C SER A 29 -7.73 1.16 29.32
N ARG A 30 -7.19 1.87 28.32
CA ARG A 30 -7.35 3.32 28.14
C ARG A 30 -8.64 3.73 27.38
N GLY A 31 -9.61 2.83 27.28
CA GLY A 31 -10.83 2.91 26.49
C GLY A 31 -11.88 3.93 26.95
N GLY A 32 -11.52 5.18 27.26
CA GLY A 32 -12.53 6.18 27.65
C GLY A 32 -12.55 7.48 26.82
N VAL A 33 -11.41 8.04 26.47
CA VAL A 33 -11.38 9.43 25.98
C VAL A 33 -10.74 9.65 24.60
N LEU A 34 -9.96 8.68 24.09
CA LEU A 34 -9.23 8.81 22.81
C LEU A 34 -9.70 7.87 21.68
N ARG A 35 -10.80 7.15 21.88
CA ARG A 35 -11.29 6.13 20.90
C ARG A 35 -11.77 6.70 19.57
N TRP A 36 -12.11 7.98 19.49
CA TRP A 36 -12.51 8.66 18.27
C TRP A 36 -11.33 9.30 17.50
N ALA A 37 -10.15 9.39 18.11
CA ALA A 37 -8.95 9.96 17.48
C ALA A 37 -8.09 8.93 16.73
N THR A 38 -8.15 7.64 17.09
CA THR A 38 -7.34 6.58 16.44
C THR A 38 -8.15 5.86 15.37
N ASN A 39 -7.88 6.16 14.11
CA ASN A 39 -8.47 5.42 12.99
C ASN A 39 -7.65 4.14 12.76
N PRO A 40 -8.21 2.93 13.02
CA PRO A 40 -7.46 1.67 12.89
C PRO A 40 -6.85 1.48 11.49
N LYS A 41 -7.52 2.00 10.45
CA LYS A 41 -7.02 1.98 9.07
C LYS A 41 -5.74 2.80 8.88
N ARG A 42 -5.56 3.91 9.63
CA ARG A 42 -4.33 4.71 9.56
C ARG A 42 -3.18 4.05 10.29
N ALA A 43 -3.44 3.47 11.45
CA ALA A 43 -2.42 2.72 12.20
C ALA A 43 -1.87 1.56 11.37
N GLN A 44 -2.73 0.85 10.63
CA GLN A 44 -2.32 -0.18 9.66
C GLN A 44 -1.44 0.40 8.54
N LYS A 45 -1.82 1.53 7.94
CA LYS A 45 -1.04 2.20 6.89
C LYS A 45 0.36 2.61 7.36
N LEU A 46 0.47 3.15 8.58
CA LEU A 46 1.74 3.53 9.19
C LEU A 46 2.60 2.32 9.54
N ALA A 47 1.99 1.22 9.99
CA ALA A 47 2.70 -0.03 10.25
C ALA A 47 3.34 -0.62 8.98
N MET A 48 2.65 -0.55 7.83
CA MET A 48 3.21 -0.97 6.52
C MET A 48 4.45 -0.15 6.12
N LEU A 49 4.48 1.14 6.45
CA LEU A 49 5.63 2.01 6.18
C LEU A 49 6.79 1.78 7.15
N GLY A 50 6.66 0.84 8.10
CA GLY A 50 7.71 0.50 9.07
C GLY A 50 7.64 1.26 10.39
N TYR A 51 6.68 2.15 10.56
CA TYR A 51 6.46 2.88 11.80
C TYR A 51 5.56 2.09 12.76
N VAL A 52 6.10 1.03 13.35
CA VAL A 52 5.36 0.12 14.27
C VAL A 52 5.25 0.69 15.68
N SER A 53 5.59 1.96 15.93
CA SER A 53 5.52 2.52 17.27
C SER A 53 4.09 2.91 17.63
N SER A 54 3.70 2.60 18.86
CA SER A 54 2.42 3.02 19.48
C SER A 54 2.17 4.53 19.41
N GLN A 55 3.22 5.29 19.25
CA GLN A 55 3.17 6.77 19.17
C GLN A 55 3.14 7.29 17.73
N ALA A 56 3.29 6.43 16.71
CA ALA A 56 3.37 6.88 15.32
C ALA A 56 2.09 7.57 14.86
N ASP A 57 0.91 7.05 15.26
CA ASP A 57 -0.38 7.66 14.92
C ASP A 57 -0.57 8.99 15.66
N SER A 58 -0.18 9.06 16.94
CA SER A 58 -0.26 10.30 17.73
C SER A 58 0.75 11.37 17.24
N ILE A 59 1.97 10.96 16.89
CA ILE A 59 2.98 11.86 16.31
C ILE A 59 2.50 12.38 14.94
N PHE A 60 1.93 11.52 14.12
CA PHE A 60 1.38 11.93 12.82
C PHE A 60 0.21 12.91 12.99
N MET A 61 -0.70 12.64 13.93
CA MET A 61 -1.84 13.54 14.22
C MET A 61 -1.38 14.88 14.80
N THR A 62 -0.40 14.88 15.71
CA THR A 62 0.15 16.14 16.24
C THR A 62 0.93 16.92 15.19
N ALA A 63 1.73 16.26 14.36
CA ALA A 63 2.43 16.89 13.24
C ALA A 63 1.45 17.46 12.20
N ARG A 64 0.37 16.73 11.89
CA ARG A 64 -0.70 17.20 11.01
C ARG A 64 -1.42 18.41 11.61
N ALA A 65 -1.83 18.34 12.88
CA ALA A 65 -2.52 19.45 13.57
C ALA A 65 -1.60 20.67 13.64
N SER A 66 -0.31 20.50 13.97
CA SER A 66 0.65 21.61 14.01
C SER A 66 0.90 22.22 12.63
N ALA A 67 0.93 21.42 11.57
CA ALA A 67 1.05 21.92 10.20
C ALA A 67 -0.19 22.72 9.77
N MET A 68 -1.40 22.22 10.07
CA MET A 68 -2.64 22.92 9.75
C MET A 68 -2.77 24.24 10.52
N THR A 69 -2.48 24.25 11.83
CA THR A 69 -2.50 25.45 12.66
C THR A 69 -1.39 26.44 12.27
N GLY A 70 -0.18 25.93 11.98
CA GLY A 70 0.94 26.76 11.54
C GLY A 70 0.67 27.48 10.22
N VAL A 71 0.08 26.80 9.25
CA VAL A 71 -0.31 27.42 7.97
C VAL A 71 -1.45 28.39 8.15
N GLY A 72 -2.44 28.09 9.02
CA GLY A 72 -3.52 29.03 9.34
C GLY A 72 -3.00 30.33 9.97
N ILE A 73 -2.06 30.22 10.92
CA ILE A 73 -1.43 31.37 11.57
C ILE A 73 -0.55 32.14 10.58
N ALA A 74 0.26 31.47 9.76
CA ALA A 74 1.10 32.10 8.73
C ALA A 74 0.25 32.86 7.70
N TRP A 75 -0.87 32.28 7.29
CA TRP A 75 -1.83 32.95 6.39
C TRP A 75 -2.44 34.20 7.03
N PHE A 76 -2.82 34.11 8.30
CA PHE A 76 -3.35 35.27 9.05
C PHE A 76 -2.32 36.38 9.17
N PHE A 77 -1.05 36.07 9.40
CA PHE A 77 0.06 37.04 9.47
C PHE A 77 0.40 37.67 8.11
N PHE A 78 0.33 36.86 7.03
CA PHE A 78 0.68 37.31 5.68
C PHE A 78 -0.35 38.25 5.07
N LEU A 79 -1.64 38.12 5.41
CA LEU A 79 -2.74 39.00 4.94
C LEU A 79 -2.89 40.29 5.73
N GLN A 80 -1.92 40.66 6.63
CA GLN A 80 -1.97 41.89 7.42
C GLN A 80 -3.36 42.25 7.92
N LEU A 81 -3.91 41.40 8.84
CA LEU A 81 -5.01 41.74 9.78
C LEU A 81 -6.26 42.40 9.19
N SER A 82 -6.71 42.12 8.03
CA SER A 82 -8.10 42.41 7.68
C SER A 82 -8.96 41.28 8.22
N PHE A 83 -9.64 41.51 9.34
CA PHE A 83 -10.69 40.66 9.90
C PHE A 83 -11.92 40.69 8.97
N ASP A 84 -11.70 40.40 7.68
CA ASP A 84 -12.79 40.22 6.74
C ASP A 84 -13.21 38.75 6.74
N ILE A 85 -14.53 38.53 6.74
CA ILE A 85 -15.13 37.17 6.70
C ILE A 85 -14.53 36.35 5.55
N GLY A 86 -14.21 37.01 4.43
CA GLY A 86 -13.54 36.37 3.25
C GLY A 86 -12.14 35.83 3.55
N GLY A 87 -11.32 36.56 4.32
CA GLY A 87 -9.97 36.12 4.68
C GLY A 87 -9.94 34.93 5.61
N VAL A 88 -10.86 34.86 6.58
CA VAL A 88 -11.00 33.70 7.48
C VAL A 88 -11.48 32.46 6.70
N ALA A 89 -12.45 32.61 5.80
CA ALA A 89 -12.95 31.54 4.97
C ALA A 89 -11.84 30.94 4.08
N GLN A 90 -11.01 31.79 3.46
CA GLN A 90 -9.84 31.35 2.67
C GLN A 90 -8.81 30.59 3.50
N GLY A 91 -8.49 31.05 4.71
CA GLY A 91 -7.57 30.37 5.62
C GLY A 91 -8.05 28.96 6.00
N VAL A 92 -9.35 28.81 6.26
CA VAL A 92 -9.97 27.51 6.56
C VAL A 92 -9.88 26.58 5.33
N VAL A 93 -10.17 27.07 4.13
CA VAL A 93 -10.07 26.27 2.89
C VAL A 93 -8.64 25.79 2.66
N ILE A 94 -7.63 26.64 2.86
CA ILE A 94 -6.23 26.28 2.70
C ILE A 94 -5.82 25.23 3.76
N ALA A 95 -6.20 25.40 5.01
CA ALA A 95 -5.91 24.44 6.06
C ALA A 95 -6.55 23.07 5.79
N LEU A 96 -7.80 23.05 5.30
CA LEU A 96 -8.49 21.80 4.92
C LEU A 96 -7.83 21.13 3.70
N SER A 97 -7.47 21.91 2.68
CA SER A 97 -6.79 21.38 1.49
C SER A 97 -5.42 20.76 1.82
N LEU A 98 -4.66 21.37 2.73
CA LEU A 98 -3.40 20.83 3.24
C LEU A 98 -3.63 19.52 3.98
N GLY A 99 -4.67 19.41 4.81
CA GLY A 99 -5.04 18.18 5.50
C GLY A 99 -5.34 17.04 4.54
N ILE A 100 -6.08 17.32 3.46
CA ILE A 100 -6.39 16.34 2.41
C ILE A 100 -5.12 15.95 1.63
N ALA A 101 -4.24 16.91 1.34
CA ALA A 101 -2.99 16.64 0.64
C ALA A 101 -2.08 15.72 1.44
N ILE A 102 -1.95 15.91 2.75
CA ILE A 102 -1.16 15.03 3.64
C ILE A 102 -1.71 13.60 3.62
N ASP A 103 -3.04 13.43 3.71
CA ASP A 103 -3.67 12.11 3.63
C ASP A 103 -3.43 11.44 2.26
N ARG A 104 -3.47 12.21 1.16
CA ARG A 104 -3.18 11.71 -0.19
C ARG A 104 -1.73 11.26 -0.36
N VAL A 105 -0.78 12.00 0.20
CA VAL A 105 0.64 11.63 0.17
C VAL A 105 0.88 10.33 0.94
N LEU A 106 0.24 10.17 2.10
CA LEU A 106 0.32 8.93 2.87
C LEU A 106 -0.25 7.74 2.08
N ASP A 107 -1.43 7.91 1.48
CA ASP A 107 -2.06 6.86 0.67
C ASP A 107 -1.22 6.50 -0.56
N TRP A 108 -0.62 7.48 -1.20
CA TRP A 108 0.28 7.27 -2.32
C TRP A 108 1.51 6.44 -1.90
N ARG A 109 2.14 6.79 -0.76
CA ARG A 109 3.28 6.03 -0.21
C ARG A 109 2.92 4.58 0.11
N VAL A 110 1.78 4.36 0.75
CA VAL A 110 1.29 3.00 1.06
C VAL A 110 1.03 2.21 -0.22
N ASN A 111 0.45 2.83 -1.24
CA ASN A 111 0.20 2.17 -2.52
C ASN A 111 1.50 1.80 -3.24
N VAL A 112 2.53 2.64 -3.19
CA VAL A 112 3.86 2.33 -3.75
C VAL A 112 4.46 1.09 -3.08
N VAL A 113 4.41 1.02 -1.74
CA VAL A 113 4.91 -0.15 -0.98
C VAL A 113 4.08 -1.40 -1.30
N ARG A 114 2.75 -1.27 -1.42
CA ARG A 114 1.88 -2.39 -1.80
C ARG A 114 2.20 -2.91 -3.21
N GLN A 115 2.40 -2.04 -4.18
CA GLN A 115 2.77 -2.43 -5.53
C GLN A 115 4.15 -3.10 -5.58
N GLU A 116 5.11 -2.59 -4.80
CA GLU A 116 6.41 -3.25 -4.64
C GLU A 116 6.26 -4.66 -4.08
N ILE A 117 5.46 -4.84 -3.02
CA ILE A 117 5.19 -6.15 -2.44
C ILE A 117 4.51 -7.07 -3.47
N ALA A 118 3.43 -6.61 -4.12
CA ALA A 118 2.66 -7.38 -5.09
C ALA A 118 3.54 -7.91 -6.22
N LYS A 119 4.47 -7.10 -6.71
CA LYS A 119 5.41 -7.49 -7.77
C LYS A 119 6.28 -8.69 -7.40
N HIS A 120 6.65 -8.86 -6.14
CA HIS A 120 7.54 -9.92 -5.68
C HIS A 120 6.83 -11.09 -4.98
N ILE A 121 5.49 -11.07 -4.92
CA ILE A 121 4.71 -12.20 -4.41
C ILE A 121 4.96 -13.48 -5.20
N PRO A 122 4.96 -13.49 -6.56
CA PRO A 122 5.21 -14.72 -7.31
C PRO A 122 6.55 -15.36 -6.98
N ASP A 123 7.61 -14.56 -6.87
CA ASP A 123 8.94 -15.07 -6.53
C ASP A 123 8.97 -15.69 -5.11
N ALA A 124 8.30 -15.05 -4.15
CA ALA A 124 8.18 -15.59 -2.81
C ALA A 124 7.37 -16.90 -2.78
N LEU A 125 6.29 -16.99 -3.54
CA LEU A 125 5.49 -18.21 -3.66
C LEU A 125 6.29 -19.37 -4.25
N ASP A 126 7.12 -19.12 -5.25
CA ASP A 126 8.00 -20.14 -5.83
C ASP A 126 8.99 -20.69 -4.80
N LEU A 127 9.62 -19.82 -4.02
CA LEU A 127 10.48 -20.24 -2.93
C LEU A 127 9.70 -21.02 -1.86
N MET A 128 8.47 -20.63 -1.55
CA MET A 128 7.59 -21.36 -0.63
C MET A 128 7.28 -22.76 -1.15
N VAL A 129 6.99 -22.90 -2.45
CA VAL A 129 6.76 -24.23 -3.07
C VAL A 129 7.98 -25.14 -2.89
N VAL A 130 9.18 -24.63 -3.13
CA VAL A 130 10.42 -25.40 -2.96
C VAL A 130 10.62 -25.81 -1.49
N CYS A 131 10.43 -24.90 -0.55
CA CYS A 131 10.57 -25.17 0.88
C CYS A 131 9.57 -26.22 1.37
N VAL A 132 8.29 -26.10 1.02
CA VAL A 132 7.24 -27.04 1.41
C VAL A 132 7.43 -28.39 0.72
N SER A 133 7.84 -28.42 -0.55
CA SER A 133 8.15 -29.66 -1.27
C SER A 133 9.35 -30.40 -0.68
N SER A 134 10.28 -29.70 -0.02
CA SER A 134 11.38 -30.31 0.73
C SER A 134 10.98 -30.81 2.14
N GLY A 135 9.70 -30.66 2.50
CA GLY A 135 9.16 -31.13 3.79
C GLY A 135 9.27 -30.13 4.92
N GLN A 136 9.56 -28.86 4.65
CA GLN A 136 9.52 -27.82 5.70
C GLN A 136 8.07 -27.56 6.14
N ASN A 137 7.88 -27.33 7.43
CA ASN A 137 6.61 -26.88 7.94
C ASN A 137 6.33 -25.41 7.52
N LEU A 138 5.10 -24.98 7.64
CA LEU A 138 4.67 -23.66 7.17
C LEU A 138 5.40 -22.51 7.86
N GLU A 139 5.60 -22.60 9.18
CA GLU A 139 6.34 -21.61 9.97
C GLU A 139 7.79 -21.45 9.47
N ALA A 140 8.52 -22.58 9.32
CA ALA A 140 9.88 -22.56 8.82
C ALA A 140 9.95 -22.05 7.38
N THR A 141 8.96 -22.37 6.56
CA THR A 141 8.85 -21.87 5.18
C THR A 141 8.74 -20.34 5.15
N PHE A 142 7.82 -19.75 5.91
CA PHE A 142 7.69 -18.29 6.00
C PHE A 142 8.97 -17.63 6.52
N ASN A 143 9.66 -18.27 7.48
CA ASN A 143 10.94 -17.75 8.00
C ASN A 143 12.05 -17.79 6.94
N THR A 144 12.22 -18.94 6.27
CA THR A 144 13.27 -19.13 5.27
C THR A 144 13.06 -18.18 4.09
N VAL A 145 11.85 -18.15 3.53
CA VAL A 145 11.52 -17.27 2.41
C VAL A 145 11.62 -15.79 2.82
N GLY A 146 11.19 -15.44 4.04
CA GLY A 146 11.34 -14.10 4.57
C GLY A 146 12.81 -13.64 4.66
N GLN A 147 13.73 -14.53 5.01
CA GLN A 147 15.16 -14.24 5.03
C GLN A 147 15.75 -14.06 3.64
N GLU A 148 15.40 -14.94 2.72
CA GLU A 148 15.87 -14.88 1.31
C GLU A 148 15.37 -13.64 0.58
N MET A 149 14.10 -13.28 0.80
CA MET A 149 13.49 -12.09 0.18
C MET A 149 14.03 -10.76 0.71
N LYS A 150 14.86 -10.76 1.74
CA LYS A 150 15.37 -9.53 2.37
C LYS A 150 16.19 -8.65 1.42
N SER A 151 16.91 -9.25 0.48
CA SER A 151 17.73 -8.56 -0.51
C SER A 151 16.90 -8.05 -1.70
N ILE A 152 15.75 -8.65 -1.97
CA ILE A 152 14.89 -8.38 -3.14
C ILE A 152 13.80 -7.38 -2.76
N SER A 153 13.02 -7.68 -1.72
CA SER A 153 11.95 -6.84 -1.20
C SER A 153 11.97 -6.83 0.34
N PRO A 154 12.61 -5.82 0.95
CA PRO A 154 12.67 -5.70 2.42
C PRO A 154 11.28 -5.56 3.05
N SER A 155 10.33 -4.97 2.34
CA SER A 155 8.95 -4.79 2.79
C SER A 155 8.23 -6.14 2.90
N LEU A 156 8.32 -6.98 1.88
CA LEU A 156 7.76 -8.33 1.86
C LEU A 156 8.44 -9.24 2.88
N SER A 157 9.78 -9.22 2.93
CA SER A 157 10.59 -9.97 3.90
C SER A 157 10.12 -9.74 5.33
N ARG A 158 9.91 -8.49 5.70
CA ARG A 158 9.44 -8.12 7.05
C ARG A 158 8.08 -8.75 7.37
N GLU A 159 7.12 -8.70 6.45
CA GLU A 159 5.80 -9.25 6.68
C GLU A 159 5.83 -10.79 6.78
N TRP A 160 6.65 -11.46 5.96
CA TRP A 160 6.86 -12.91 6.06
C TRP A 160 7.48 -13.31 7.39
N LEU A 161 8.52 -12.62 7.86
CA LEU A 161 9.15 -12.87 9.16
C LEU A 161 8.21 -12.60 10.35
N VAL A 162 7.37 -11.56 10.26
CA VAL A 162 6.34 -11.30 11.27
C VAL A 162 5.33 -12.44 11.29
N THR A 163 4.87 -12.89 10.14
CA THR A 163 3.89 -13.98 10.03
C THR A 163 4.46 -15.30 10.55
N SER A 164 5.72 -15.63 10.23
CA SER A 164 6.40 -16.81 10.77
C SER A 164 6.47 -16.76 12.31
N THR A 165 6.76 -15.58 12.87
CA THR A 165 6.77 -15.39 14.31
C THR A 165 5.38 -15.51 14.93
N GLU A 166 4.35 -14.96 14.27
CA GLU A 166 2.96 -15.12 14.71
C GLU A 166 2.55 -16.60 14.69
N MET A 167 2.94 -17.37 13.68
CA MET A 167 2.68 -18.81 13.62
C MET A 167 3.35 -19.60 14.74
N ALA A 168 4.54 -19.15 15.19
CA ALA A 168 5.25 -19.78 16.30
C ALA A 168 4.62 -19.53 17.68
N VAL A 169 3.87 -18.43 17.82
CA VAL A 169 3.33 -17.96 19.11
C VAL A 169 1.83 -18.20 19.25
N LEU A 170 1.09 -18.14 18.13
CA LEU A 170 -0.36 -18.31 18.13
C LEU A 170 -0.72 -19.79 18.05
N ASP A 171 -1.82 -20.16 18.68
CA ASP A 171 -2.31 -21.56 18.72
C ASP A 171 -2.71 -22.10 17.34
N SER A 172 -2.91 -21.24 16.36
CA SER A 172 -3.36 -21.61 15.02
C SER A 172 -2.66 -20.82 13.92
N PRO A 173 -2.04 -21.51 12.94
CA PRO A 173 -1.48 -20.86 11.76
C PRO A 173 -2.48 -20.03 10.96
N GLN A 174 -3.77 -20.41 10.98
CA GLN A 174 -4.83 -19.68 10.29
C GLN A 174 -4.99 -18.26 10.81
N VAL A 175 -4.81 -18.03 12.12
CA VAL A 175 -4.89 -16.69 12.72
C VAL A 175 -3.75 -15.81 12.20
N ALA A 176 -2.53 -16.34 12.14
CA ALA A 176 -1.38 -15.62 11.59
C ALA A 176 -1.57 -15.25 10.11
N LEU A 177 -2.12 -16.17 9.32
CA LEU A 177 -2.48 -15.90 7.92
C LEU A 177 -3.54 -14.81 7.78
N THR A 178 -4.59 -14.85 8.60
CA THR A 178 -5.63 -13.81 8.60
C THR A 178 -5.06 -12.44 9.00
N ASN A 179 -4.12 -12.40 9.95
CA ASN A 179 -3.43 -11.17 10.33
C ASN A 179 -2.59 -10.62 9.17
N LEU A 180 -1.92 -11.49 8.41
CA LEU A 180 -1.17 -11.11 7.21
C LEU A 180 -2.07 -10.46 6.16
N ASP A 181 -3.23 -11.08 5.86
CA ASP A 181 -4.24 -10.52 4.95
C ASP A 181 -4.71 -9.14 5.42
N ALA A 182 -5.08 -9.02 6.69
CA ALA A 182 -5.50 -7.75 7.27
C ALA A 182 -4.43 -6.66 7.20
N ARG A 183 -3.14 -7.01 7.30
CA ARG A 183 -2.03 -6.06 7.21
C ARG A 183 -1.79 -5.60 5.78
N LEU A 184 -1.70 -6.51 4.82
CA LEU A 184 -1.34 -6.18 3.43
C LEU A 184 -2.55 -5.73 2.60
N ALA A 185 -3.70 -6.38 2.77
CA ALA A 185 -4.95 -6.14 2.03
C ALA A 185 -4.71 -6.11 0.50
N LEU A 186 -3.96 -7.12 0.00
CA LEU A 186 -3.67 -7.34 -1.41
C LEU A 186 -4.50 -8.53 -1.92
N PRO A 187 -5.09 -8.45 -3.14
CA PRO A 187 -5.89 -9.54 -3.70
C PRO A 187 -5.10 -10.85 -3.81
N GLU A 188 -3.82 -10.79 -4.20
CA GLU A 188 -2.94 -11.95 -4.34
C GLU A 188 -2.72 -12.65 -3.00
N ILE A 189 -2.51 -11.88 -1.94
CA ILE A 189 -2.35 -12.39 -0.57
C ILE A 189 -3.65 -13.00 -0.08
N ASN A 190 -4.79 -12.37 -0.33
CA ASN A 190 -6.10 -12.90 0.04
C ASN A 190 -6.37 -14.26 -0.61
N ASN A 191 -6.10 -14.38 -1.92
CA ASN A 191 -6.23 -15.64 -2.66
C ASN A 191 -5.29 -16.72 -2.11
N MET A 192 -4.03 -16.37 -1.86
CA MET A 192 -3.05 -17.27 -1.24
C MET A 192 -3.56 -17.78 0.12
N ILE A 193 -3.99 -16.89 1.00
CA ILE A 193 -4.44 -17.24 2.34
C ILE A 193 -5.73 -18.08 2.31
N ALA A 194 -6.68 -17.77 1.43
CA ALA A 194 -7.89 -18.55 1.24
C ALA A 194 -7.55 -19.99 0.86
N THR A 195 -6.69 -20.19 -0.13
CA THR A 195 -6.29 -21.53 -0.60
C THR A 195 -5.46 -22.27 0.46
N MET A 196 -4.50 -21.61 1.12
CA MET A 196 -3.72 -22.22 2.19
C MET A 196 -4.59 -22.60 3.40
N SER A 197 -5.53 -21.74 3.78
CA SER A 197 -6.46 -22.01 4.87
C SER A 197 -7.37 -23.20 4.55
N GLN A 198 -7.76 -23.33 3.29
CA GLN A 198 -8.53 -24.48 2.82
C GLN A 198 -7.69 -25.76 2.87
N ALA A 199 -6.43 -25.72 2.39
CA ALA A 199 -5.51 -26.87 2.46
C ALA A 199 -5.27 -27.30 3.92
N LEU A 200 -5.08 -26.35 4.84
CA LEU A 200 -4.92 -26.64 6.28
C LEU A 200 -6.17 -27.27 6.91
N LYS A 201 -7.37 -26.82 6.51
CA LYS A 201 -8.63 -27.36 7.02
C LYS A 201 -8.92 -28.79 6.57
N PHE A 202 -8.65 -29.07 5.30
CA PHE A 202 -8.99 -30.35 4.68
C PHE A 202 -7.84 -31.34 4.62
N GLY A 203 -6.64 -30.97 5.11
CA GLY A 203 -5.46 -31.82 5.06
C GLY A 203 -4.95 -32.08 3.64
N ALA A 204 -5.25 -31.17 2.70
CA ALA A 204 -4.78 -31.26 1.33
C ALA A 204 -3.25 -31.04 1.25
N PRO A 205 -2.56 -31.60 0.23
CA PRO A 205 -1.13 -31.39 0.05
C PRO A 205 -0.80 -29.92 -0.13
N MET A 206 -0.17 -29.30 0.87
CA MET A 206 0.14 -27.86 0.88
C MET A 206 1.03 -27.46 -0.31
N ALA A 207 1.94 -28.35 -0.74
CA ALA A 207 2.81 -28.10 -1.88
C ALA A 207 2.04 -27.93 -3.19
N GLU A 208 0.99 -28.73 -3.41
CA GLU A 208 0.13 -28.62 -4.60
C GLU A 208 -0.69 -27.35 -4.58
N ALA A 209 -1.25 -27.01 -3.40
CA ALA A 209 -2.00 -25.76 -3.23
C ALA A 209 -1.12 -24.53 -3.52
N LEU A 210 0.10 -24.49 -2.98
CA LEU A 210 1.06 -23.40 -3.24
C LEU A 210 1.50 -23.36 -4.71
N LYS A 211 1.73 -24.51 -5.34
CA LYS A 211 2.10 -24.58 -6.75
C LYS A 211 1.01 -24.03 -7.66
N LEU A 212 -0.24 -24.32 -7.35
CA LEU A 212 -1.38 -23.76 -8.09
C LEU A 212 -1.41 -22.24 -7.97
N ILE A 213 -1.29 -21.70 -6.76
CA ILE A 213 -1.30 -20.25 -6.51
C ILE A 213 -0.11 -19.57 -7.19
N ALA A 214 1.09 -20.18 -7.13
CA ALA A 214 2.28 -19.62 -7.77
C ALA A 214 2.11 -19.54 -9.30
N SER A 215 1.53 -20.58 -9.93
CA SER A 215 1.25 -20.57 -11.37
C SER A 215 0.19 -19.52 -11.74
N ASP A 216 -0.88 -19.41 -10.95
CA ASP A 216 -1.95 -18.43 -11.14
C ASP A 216 -1.43 -17.00 -11.00
N SER A 217 -0.63 -16.73 -9.96
CA SER A 217 0.01 -15.44 -9.73
C SER A 217 0.92 -15.01 -10.89
N ARG A 218 1.71 -15.92 -11.45
CA ARG A 218 2.52 -15.63 -12.64
C ARG A 218 1.67 -15.34 -13.87
N GLN A 219 0.61 -16.11 -14.08
CA GLN A 219 -0.30 -15.89 -15.20
C GLN A 219 -0.99 -14.52 -15.08
N TYR A 220 -1.39 -14.13 -13.87
CA TYR A 220 -1.98 -12.82 -13.62
C TYR A 220 -1.01 -11.69 -14.00
N HIS A 221 0.25 -11.77 -13.57
CA HIS A 221 1.26 -10.77 -13.94
C HIS A 221 1.54 -10.73 -15.45
N MET A 222 1.53 -11.89 -16.12
CA MET A 222 1.69 -11.93 -17.58
C MET A 222 0.53 -11.22 -18.28
N LEU A 223 -0.71 -11.47 -17.87
CA LEU A 223 -1.89 -10.80 -18.39
C LEU A 223 -1.86 -9.28 -18.15
N GLU A 224 -1.39 -8.84 -16.98
CA GLU A 224 -1.22 -7.41 -16.69
C GLU A 224 -0.21 -6.74 -17.63
N LEU A 225 0.91 -7.42 -17.90
CA LEU A 225 1.91 -6.97 -18.88
C LEU A 225 1.35 -6.93 -20.30
N GLU A 226 0.60 -7.96 -20.72
CA GLU A 226 -0.06 -8.00 -22.04
C GLU A 226 -1.08 -6.86 -22.18
N GLU A 227 -1.89 -6.61 -21.15
CA GLU A 227 -2.82 -5.49 -21.12
C GLU A 227 -2.09 -4.14 -21.25
N TRP A 228 -0.96 -4.00 -20.56
CA TRP A 228 -0.15 -2.79 -20.63
C TRP A 228 0.43 -2.56 -22.04
N VAL A 229 0.99 -3.62 -22.63
CA VAL A 229 1.52 -3.62 -24.00
C VAL A 229 0.40 -3.33 -25.00
N GLY A 230 -0.78 -3.94 -24.82
CA GLY A 230 -1.94 -3.70 -25.70
C GLY A 230 -2.46 -2.26 -25.69
N LYS A 231 -2.21 -1.49 -24.61
CA LYS A 231 -2.58 -0.06 -24.52
C LYS A 231 -1.57 0.88 -25.21
N ILE A 232 -0.36 0.42 -25.51
CA ILE A 232 0.68 1.25 -26.13
C ILE A 232 0.29 1.75 -27.53
N PRO A 233 -0.20 0.90 -28.46
CA PRO A 233 -0.59 1.37 -29.79
C PRO A 233 -1.67 2.46 -29.76
N ALA A 234 -2.66 2.32 -28.88
CA ALA A 234 -3.72 3.31 -28.72
C ALA A 234 -3.17 4.66 -28.22
N LYS A 235 -2.22 4.65 -27.29
CA LYS A 235 -1.55 5.87 -26.80
C LYS A 235 -0.67 6.51 -27.87
N MET A 236 -0.04 5.74 -28.74
CA MET A 236 0.78 6.26 -29.82
C MET A 236 -0.07 6.78 -31.00
N SER A 237 -1.26 6.21 -31.22
CA SER A 237 -2.16 6.66 -32.29
C SER A 237 -2.76 8.05 -32.01
N PHE A 238 -3.01 8.39 -30.75
CA PHE A 238 -3.61 9.67 -30.38
C PHE A 238 -2.82 10.89 -30.86
N PRO A 239 -1.51 11.04 -30.54
CA PRO A 239 -0.73 12.17 -31.03
C PRO A 239 -0.62 12.15 -32.57
N LEU A 240 -0.51 10.99 -33.20
CA LEU A 240 -0.43 10.87 -34.65
C LEU A 240 -1.69 11.42 -35.31
N VAL A 241 -2.87 11.03 -34.84
CA VAL A 241 -4.17 11.51 -35.34
C VAL A 241 -4.28 13.02 -35.14
N VAL A 242 -3.94 13.55 -33.98
CA VAL A 242 -3.99 15.00 -33.70
C VAL A 242 -3.06 15.77 -34.63
N PHE A 243 -1.80 15.32 -34.79
CA PHE A 243 -0.83 16.02 -35.65
C PHE A 243 -1.12 15.96 -37.14
N ILE A 244 -1.83 14.93 -37.61
CA ILE A 244 -2.21 14.80 -39.01
C ILE A 244 -3.56 15.47 -39.27
N MET A 245 -4.58 15.21 -38.43
CA MET A 245 -5.94 15.72 -38.65
C MET A 245 -6.00 17.24 -38.47
N LEU A 246 -5.27 17.83 -37.51
CA LEU A 246 -5.36 19.26 -37.26
C LEU A 246 -4.88 20.11 -38.45
N PRO A 247 -3.71 19.85 -39.07
CA PRO A 247 -3.32 20.57 -40.29
C PRO A 247 -4.29 20.35 -41.48
N VAL A 248 -4.79 19.14 -41.66
CA VAL A 248 -5.75 18.84 -42.73
C VAL A 248 -7.03 19.62 -42.54
N VAL A 249 -7.60 19.67 -41.33
CA VAL A 249 -8.80 20.47 -41.04
C VAL A 249 -8.54 21.95 -41.26
N VAL A 250 -7.39 22.49 -40.87
CA VAL A 250 -7.03 23.89 -41.08
C VAL A 250 -6.97 24.20 -42.58
N ILE A 251 -6.33 23.37 -43.39
CA ILE A 251 -6.22 23.57 -44.86
C ILE A 251 -7.61 23.58 -45.53
N ILE A 252 -8.54 22.75 -45.09
CA ILE A 252 -9.89 22.66 -45.66
C ILE A 252 -10.78 23.82 -45.19
N VAL A 253 -10.71 24.18 -43.91
CA VAL A 253 -11.59 25.19 -43.30
C VAL A 253 -11.12 26.62 -43.57
N ALA A 254 -9.82 26.86 -43.67
CA ALA A 254 -9.28 28.20 -43.85
C ALA A 254 -9.82 28.94 -45.09
N PRO A 255 -9.87 28.35 -46.31
CA PRO A 255 -10.42 29.04 -47.47
C PRO A 255 -11.90 29.32 -47.34
N MET A 256 -12.66 28.44 -46.71
CA MET A 256 -14.09 28.62 -46.47
C MET A 256 -14.37 29.79 -45.51
N VAL A 257 -13.60 29.90 -44.43
CA VAL A 257 -13.70 31.03 -43.50
C VAL A 257 -13.31 32.34 -44.15
N LEU A 258 -12.22 32.36 -44.93
CA LEU A 258 -11.80 33.55 -45.68
C LEU A 258 -12.85 34.03 -46.68
N SER A 259 -13.52 33.14 -47.42
CA SER A 259 -14.57 33.51 -48.34
C SER A 259 -15.78 34.13 -47.64
N ILE A 260 -16.16 33.64 -46.47
CA ILE A 260 -17.23 34.22 -45.64
C ILE A 260 -16.87 35.66 -45.21
N PHE A 261 -15.65 35.86 -44.73
CA PHE A 261 -15.18 37.20 -44.29
C PHE A 261 -15.17 38.18 -45.47
N GLN A 262 -14.75 37.77 -46.67
CA GLN A 262 -14.79 38.61 -47.88
C GLN A 262 -16.20 38.99 -48.26
N THR A 263 -17.16 38.08 -48.18
CA THR A 263 -18.56 38.35 -48.51
C THR A 263 -19.23 39.31 -47.51
N ILE A 264 -18.91 39.20 -46.23
CA ILE A 264 -19.45 40.10 -45.17
C ILE A 264 -18.80 41.49 -45.26
N GLY A 265 -17.52 41.58 -45.66
CA GLY A 265 -16.84 42.87 -45.82
C GLY A 265 -17.21 43.66 -47.07
N GLN A 266 -18.04 43.09 -47.98
CA GLN A 266 -18.56 43.76 -49.19
C GLN A 266 -20.02 44.22 -49.01
N LEU A 267 -20.66 43.98 -47.90
CA LEU A 267 -21.97 44.49 -47.48
C LEU A 267 -21.81 45.72 -46.58
#